data_43595310238fa74600a670b54f37472e
#
_entry.id   43595310238fa74600a670b54f37472e
#
_cell.length_a   1.000
_cell.length_b   1.000
_cell.length_c   1.000
_cell.angle_alpha   90.00
_cell.angle_beta   90.00
_cell.angle_gamma   90.00
#
_symmetry.space_group_name_H-M   'P 1'
#
loop_
_entity.id
_entity.type
_entity.pdbx_description
1 polymer ?
#
loop_
_entity_poly.entity_id
_entity_poly.type
_entity_poly.pdbx_seq_one_letter_code
_entity_poly.pdbx_strand_id
1 'polypeptide(L)'
;MHYDVFNGDADGICALLQLRLEEPLVSTRITGIKRDIALLERVHAEPGDTVTVLDISMVKNSDALSQLLAKDVVVDYVDHHAAGAIPSHPNLTATISEAPEVCTALLVNGRLRGERVEWAITGAFGDNLDE
;
A
#
# COMPACT_ATOMS: atom_id res chain seq x y z
N MET A 1 4.84 12.14 -12.08
CA MET A 1 4.18 10.84 -12.31
C MET A 1 3.82 10.20 -10.98
N HIS A 2 2.74 9.44 -10.97
CA HIS A 2 2.31 8.68 -9.79
C HIS A 2 2.33 7.19 -10.07
N TYR A 3 2.80 6.41 -9.08
CA TYR A 3 2.82 4.94 -9.13
C TYR A 3 1.92 4.38 -8.04
N ASP A 4 1.05 3.44 -8.40
CA ASP A 4 0.30 2.63 -7.45
C ASP A 4 0.89 1.22 -7.43
N VAL A 5 1.48 0.83 -6.31
CA VAL A 5 2.12 -0.47 -6.11
C VAL A 5 1.28 -1.26 -5.10
N PHE A 6 0.76 -2.40 -5.50
CA PHE A 6 -0.18 -3.14 -4.68
C PHE A 6 -0.14 -4.64 -4.93
N ASN A 7 -0.45 -5.40 -3.89
CA ASN A 7 -0.61 -6.85 -4.01
C ASN A 7 -1.86 -7.15 -4.85
N GLY A 8 -1.76 -8.11 -5.77
CA GLY A 8 -2.84 -8.47 -6.68
C GLY A 8 -3.91 -9.37 -6.08
N ASP A 9 -3.96 -9.53 -4.76
CA ASP A 9 -5.06 -10.23 -4.09
C ASP A 9 -6.23 -9.29 -3.78
N ALA A 10 -7.31 -9.84 -3.21
CA ALA A 10 -8.51 -9.06 -2.91
C ALA A 10 -8.23 -7.89 -1.97
N ASP A 11 -7.38 -8.06 -0.97
CA ASP A 11 -7.07 -7.01 -0.01
C ASP A 11 -6.35 -5.83 -0.69
N GLY A 12 -5.30 -6.10 -1.45
CA GLY A 12 -4.55 -5.05 -2.16
C GLY A 12 -5.40 -4.33 -3.19
N ILE A 13 -6.17 -5.08 -3.98
CA ILE A 13 -7.04 -4.50 -5.02
C ILE A 13 -8.13 -3.64 -4.39
N CYS A 14 -8.79 -4.11 -3.33
CA CYS A 14 -9.85 -3.36 -2.67
C CYS A 14 -9.31 -2.11 -1.96
N ALA A 15 -8.09 -2.16 -1.42
CA ALA A 15 -7.44 -0.99 -0.85
C ALA A 15 -7.23 0.10 -1.93
N LEU A 16 -6.67 -0.27 -3.08
CA LEU A 16 -6.44 0.67 -4.17
C LEU A 16 -7.75 1.23 -4.71
N LEU A 17 -8.75 0.37 -4.92
CA LEU A 17 -10.04 0.79 -5.46
C LEU A 17 -10.69 1.88 -4.60
N GLN A 18 -10.68 1.72 -3.27
CA GLN A 18 -11.21 2.73 -2.36
C GLN A 18 -10.52 4.08 -2.56
N LEU A 19 -9.19 4.08 -2.61
CA LEU A 19 -8.42 5.33 -2.79
C LEU A 19 -8.73 5.99 -4.13
N ARG A 20 -8.80 5.22 -5.22
CA ARG A 20 -9.00 5.78 -6.56
C ARG A 20 -10.44 6.21 -6.81
N LEU A 21 -11.41 5.67 -6.09
CA LEU A 21 -12.79 6.15 -6.13
C LEU A 21 -12.93 7.52 -5.44
N GLU A 22 -12.22 7.71 -4.32
CA GLU A 22 -12.23 8.99 -3.60
C GLU A 22 -11.30 10.03 -4.21
N GLU A 23 -10.13 9.60 -4.70
CA GLU A 23 -9.11 10.46 -5.27
C GLU A 23 -8.70 9.91 -6.64
N PRO A 24 -9.50 10.16 -7.70
CA PRO A 24 -9.12 9.72 -9.05
C PRO A 24 -7.78 10.31 -9.47
N LEU A 25 -6.90 9.44 -9.95
CA LEU A 25 -5.52 9.84 -10.27
C LEU A 25 -5.00 8.97 -11.42
N VAL A 26 -4.39 9.60 -12.41
CA VAL A 26 -3.69 8.87 -13.47
C VAL A 26 -2.40 8.32 -12.87
N SER A 27 -2.24 7.00 -12.91
CA SER A 27 -1.09 6.34 -12.30
C SER A 27 -0.56 5.20 -13.16
N THR A 28 0.71 4.85 -12.94
CA THR A 28 1.30 3.62 -13.43
C THR A 28 1.10 2.57 -12.34
N ARG A 29 0.40 1.49 -12.66
CA ARG A 29 0.09 0.42 -11.71
C ARG A 29 1.14 -0.67 -11.79
N ILE A 30 1.68 -1.05 -10.63
CA ILE A 30 2.64 -2.15 -10.49
C ILE A 30 2.05 -3.14 -9.50
N THR A 31 1.78 -4.34 -9.99
CA THR A 31 1.16 -5.39 -9.19
C THR A 31 1.71 -6.75 -9.59
N GLY A 32 1.40 -7.78 -8.79
CA GLY A 32 1.79 -9.15 -9.05
C GLY A 32 0.91 -10.11 -8.27
N ILE A 33 1.15 -11.41 -8.42
CA ILE A 33 0.45 -12.42 -7.63
C ILE A 33 0.89 -12.34 -6.15
N LYS A 34 0.16 -12.98 -5.25
CA LYS A 34 0.37 -12.86 -3.81
C LYS A 34 1.82 -13.14 -3.36
N ARG A 35 2.54 -14.02 -4.04
CA ARG A 35 3.94 -14.35 -3.69
C ARG A 35 4.97 -13.39 -4.30
N ASP A 36 4.57 -12.46 -5.16
CA ASP A 36 5.44 -11.43 -5.69
C ASP A 36 5.59 -10.32 -4.65
N ILE A 37 6.57 -10.48 -3.75
CA ILE A 37 6.70 -9.62 -2.57
C ILE A 37 7.66 -8.45 -2.77
N ALA A 38 8.51 -8.49 -3.79
CA ALA A 38 9.51 -7.45 -4.06
C ALA A 38 9.03 -6.46 -5.13
N LEU A 39 7.74 -6.10 -5.11
CA LEU A 39 7.13 -5.24 -6.14
C LEU A 39 7.71 -3.83 -6.17
N LEU A 40 8.15 -3.31 -5.03
CA LEU A 40 8.68 -1.95 -4.95
C LEU A 40 9.97 -1.80 -5.75
N GLU A 41 10.72 -2.87 -5.97
CA GLU A 41 11.91 -2.87 -6.82
C GLU A 41 11.60 -2.57 -8.28
N ARG A 42 10.35 -2.72 -8.70
CA ARG A 42 9.90 -2.46 -10.08
C ARG A 42 9.55 -1.00 -10.33
N VAL A 43 9.63 -0.15 -9.32
CA VAL A 43 9.33 1.28 -9.44
C VAL A 43 10.58 2.02 -9.89
N HIS A 44 10.50 2.69 -11.03
CA HIS A 44 11.58 3.50 -11.59
C HIS A 44 11.19 4.97 -11.53
N ALA A 45 10.99 5.49 -10.32
CA ALA A 45 10.54 6.86 -10.10
C ALA A 45 11.71 7.84 -10.17
N GLU A 46 11.39 9.05 -10.60
CA GLU A 46 12.30 10.19 -10.64
C GLU A 46 12.03 11.13 -9.46
N PRO A 47 12.98 12.03 -9.11
CA PRO A 47 12.74 13.00 -8.04
C PRO A 47 11.45 13.81 -8.29
N GLY A 48 10.65 13.95 -7.26
CA GLY A 48 9.35 14.62 -7.34
C GLY A 48 8.17 13.72 -7.69
N ASP A 49 8.41 12.48 -8.10
CA ASP A 49 7.35 11.51 -8.33
C ASP A 49 6.74 11.07 -6.99
N THR A 50 5.53 10.53 -7.05
CA THR A 50 4.81 10.02 -5.88
C THR A 50 4.48 8.54 -6.04
N VAL A 51 4.47 7.81 -4.93
CA VAL A 51 4.19 6.37 -4.91
C VAL A 51 3.21 6.06 -3.78
N THR A 52 2.15 5.33 -4.10
CA THR A 52 1.25 4.73 -3.11
C THR A 52 1.55 3.23 -3.06
N VAL A 53 1.85 2.70 -1.88
CA VAL A 53 2.14 1.27 -1.68
C VAL A 53 1.08 0.66 -0.79
N LEU A 54 0.44 -0.42 -1.25
CA LEU A 54 -0.69 -1.03 -0.57
C LEU A 54 -0.50 -2.54 -0.45
N ASP A 55 -0.57 -3.05 0.78
CA ASP A 55 -0.60 -4.49 1.07
C ASP A 55 0.66 -5.25 0.64
N ILE A 56 1.81 -4.63 0.80
CA ILE A 56 3.12 -5.21 0.47
C ILE A 56 4.05 -5.07 1.67
N SER A 57 4.70 -6.15 2.08
CA SER A 57 5.59 -6.14 3.24
C SER A 57 6.70 -5.10 3.11
N MET A 58 6.77 -4.17 4.06
CA MET A 58 7.83 -3.15 4.09
C MET A 58 9.20 -3.77 4.37
N VAL A 59 9.27 -4.78 5.23
CA VAL A 59 10.53 -5.46 5.54
C VAL A 59 11.15 -6.10 4.30
N LYS A 60 10.33 -6.65 3.41
CA LYS A 60 10.79 -7.30 2.17
C LYS A 60 11.15 -6.29 1.07
N ASN A 61 10.79 -5.02 1.26
CA ASN A 61 11.01 -3.95 0.29
C ASN A 61 11.81 -2.79 0.88
N SER A 62 12.48 -3.01 2.00
CA SER A 62 13.15 -1.93 2.74
C SER A 62 14.26 -1.24 1.94
N ASP A 63 15.06 -1.99 1.18
CA ASP A 63 16.12 -1.42 0.36
C ASP A 63 15.56 -0.56 -0.76
N ALA A 64 14.53 -1.05 -1.47
CA ALA A 64 13.88 -0.31 -2.54
C ALA A 64 13.22 0.95 -1.99
N LEU A 65 12.56 0.87 -0.83
CA LEU A 65 11.96 2.03 -0.17
C LEU A 65 13.01 3.08 0.18
N SER A 66 14.13 2.66 0.77
CA SER A 66 15.21 3.58 1.11
C SER A 66 15.78 4.29 -0.12
N GLN A 67 15.93 3.59 -1.23
CA GLN A 67 16.39 4.17 -2.49
C GLN A 67 15.42 5.20 -3.05
N LEU A 68 14.11 4.94 -2.99
CA LEU A 68 13.09 5.90 -3.42
C LEU A 68 13.12 7.16 -2.57
N LEU A 69 13.18 7.01 -1.25
CA LEU A 69 13.26 8.16 -0.35
C LEU A 69 14.53 8.99 -0.57
N ALA A 70 15.66 8.32 -0.84
CA ALA A 70 16.92 8.99 -1.14
C ALA A 70 16.87 9.79 -2.46
N LYS A 71 15.99 9.43 -3.38
CA LYS A 71 15.78 10.13 -4.65
C LYS A 71 14.75 11.26 -4.57
N ASP A 72 14.31 11.64 -3.39
CA ASP A 72 13.28 12.65 -3.20
C ASP A 72 11.90 12.25 -3.79
N VAL A 73 11.57 10.99 -3.72
CA VAL A 73 10.24 10.44 -4.07
C VAL A 73 9.37 10.43 -2.82
N VAL A 74 8.12 10.89 -2.95
CA VAL A 74 7.16 10.88 -1.84
C VAL A 74 6.42 9.55 -1.84
N VAL A 75 6.42 8.85 -0.70
CA VAL A 75 5.83 7.53 -0.55
C VAL A 75 4.75 7.52 0.53
N ASP A 76 3.57 7.04 0.17
CA ASP A 76 2.47 6.76 1.10
C ASP A 76 2.31 5.24 1.18
N TYR A 77 2.61 4.67 2.34
CA TYR A 77 2.69 3.23 2.55
C TYR A 77 1.62 2.76 3.52
N VAL A 78 0.70 1.90 3.06
CA VAL A 78 -0.37 1.34 3.90
C VAL A 78 -0.28 -0.19 3.86
N ASP A 79 -0.10 -0.82 5.00
CA ASP A 79 0.09 -2.28 5.08
C ASP A 79 -0.29 -2.81 6.46
N HIS A 80 -0.52 -4.13 6.56
CA HIS A 80 -0.81 -4.81 7.82
C HIS A 80 0.20 -5.92 8.16
N HIS A 81 1.24 -6.07 7.37
CA HIS A 81 2.30 -7.04 7.66
C HIS A 81 3.33 -6.44 8.62
N ALA A 82 4.15 -7.31 9.24
CA ALA A 82 5.24 -6.85 10.09
C ALA A 82 6.20 -5.97 9.28
N ALA A 83 6.42 -4.75 9.73
CA ALA A 83 7.20 -3.76 8.98
C ALA A 83 8.68 -3.73 9.36
N GLY A 84 9.03 -4.27 10.53
CA GLY A 84 10.37 -4.09 11.07
C GLY A 84 10.61 -2.64 11.47
N ALA A 85 11.82 -2.14 11.24
CA ALA A 85 12.15 -0.74 11.51
C ALA A 85 11.58 0.15 10.40
N ILE A 86 10.64 1.02 10.74
CA ILE A 86 10.03 1.95 9.79
C ILE A 86 10.96 3.18 9.67
N PRO A 87 11.41 3.54 8.44
CA PRO A 87 12.26 4.71 8.28
C PRO A 87 11.57 5.99 8.75
N SER A 88 12.33 6.87 9.39
CA SER A 88 11.87 8.22 9.71
C SER A 88 12.34 9.15 8.59
N HIS A 89 11.42 9.60 7.74
CA HIS A 89 11.76 10.44 6.59
C HIS A 89 10.58 11.36 6.28
N PRO A 90 10.84 12.64 5.97
CA PRO A 90 9.75 13.59 5.70
C PRO A 90 8.88 13.22 4.49
N ASN A 91 9.42 12.45 3.54
CA ASN A 91 8.68 12.03 2.35
C ASN A 91 7.93 10.71 2.53
N LEU A 92 8.04 10.05 3.68
CA LEU A 92 7.34 8.80 3.96
C LEU A 92 6.18 9.04 4.92
N THR A 93 4.99 8.64 4.49
CA THR A 93 3.83 8.47 5.37
C THR A 93 3.55 6.98 5.47
N ALA A 94 3.66 6.41 6.67
CA ALA A 94 3.44 4.99 6.89
C ALA A 94 2.22 4.77 7.78
N THR A 95 1.24 4.04 7.29
CA THR A 95 0.05 3.62 8.03
C THR A 95 0.11 2.10 8.16
N ILE A 96 0.72 1.63 9.23
CA ILE A 96 0.99 0.20 9.45
C ILE A 96 0.27 -0.27 10.71
N SER A 97 -0.43 -1.39 10.62
CA SER A 97 -1.02 -2.05 11.77
C SER A 97 -0.80 -3.56 11.67
N GLU A 98 -0.19 -4.14 12.69
CA GLU A 98 0.05 -5.59 12.76
C GLU A 98 -1.05 -6.31 13.52
N ALA A 99 -2.12 -5.61 13.90
CA ALA A 99 -3.26 -6.21 14.61
C ALA A 99 -3.89 -7.33 13.75
N PRO A 100 -4.12 -8.53 14.32
CA PRO A 100 -4.58 -9.68 13.52
C PRO A 100 -5.97 -9.51 12.93
N GLU A 101 -6.80 -8.63 13.48
CA GLU A 101 -8.15 -8.33 12.98
C GLU A 101 -8.18 -7.26 11.89
N VAL A 102 -7.03 -6.78 11.41
CA VAL A 102 -6.93 -5.68 10.45
C VAL A 102 -6.27 -6.16 9.15
N CYS A 103 -6.76 -5.69 8.02
CA CYS A 103 -6.11 -5.83 6.71
C CYS A 103 -5.94 -4.45 6.07
N THR A 104 -5.23 -4.38 4.95
CA THR A 104 -4.94 -3.11 4.30
C THR A 104 -6.21 -2.42 3.81
N ALA A 105 -7.17 -3.15 3.26
CA ALA A 105 -8.45 -2.59 2.82
C ALA A 105 -9.21 -1.92 3.99
N LEU A 106 -9.16 -2.51 5.18
CA LEU A 106 -9.77 -1.91 6.37
C LEU A 106 -9.02 -0.65 6.82
N LEU A 107 -7.69 -0.64 6.74
CA LEU A 107 -6.90 0.56 7.06
C LEU A 107 -7.24 1.72 6.14
N VAL A 108 -7.37 1.46 4.84
CA VAL A 108 -7.77 2.47 3.87
C VAL A 108 -9.18 2.97 4.15
N ASN A 109 -10.12 2.07 4.45
CA ASN A 109 -11.48 2.46 4.81
C ASN A 109 -11.50 3.39 6.02
N GLY A 110 -10.69 3.11 7.03
CA GLY A 110 -10.55 3.98 8.20
C GLY A 110 -10.04 5.37 7.83
N ARG A 111 -9.06 5.45 6.94
CA ARG A 111 -8.55 6.73 6.41
C ARG A 111 -9.64 7.50 5.67
N LEU A 112 -10.50 6.81 4.93
CA LEU A 112 -11.61 7.40 4.18
C LEU A 112 -12.88 7.56 5.01
N ARG A 113 -12.81 7.37 6.32
CA ARG A 113 -13.92 7.54 7.26
C ARG A 113 -15.13 6.64 6.98
N GLY A 114 -14.85 5.42 6.47
CA GLY A 114 -15.89 4.43 6.23
C GLY A 114 -16.71 4.62 4.96
N GLU A 115 -16.35 5.54 4.08
CA GLU A 115 -17.14 5.86 2.87
C GLU A 115 -17.15 4.74 1.82
N ARG A 116 -16.20 3.78 1.91
CA ARG A 116 -16.10 2.67 0.95
C ARG A 116 -16.08 1.32 1.67
N VAL A 117 -16.94 1.19 2.68
CA VAL A 117 -16.97 0.02 3.57
C VAL A 117 -17.20 -1.30 2.82
N GLU A 118 -18.00 -1.30 1.75
CA GLU A 118 -18.27 -2.50 0.96
C GLU A 118 -16.99 -3.10 0.35
N TRP A 119 -16.05 -2.28 -0.08
CA TRP A 119 -14.78 -2.75 -0.61
C TRP A 119 -13.83 -3.19 0.51
N ALA A 120 -13.89 -2.54 1.66
CA ALA A 120 -13.12 -2.96 2.83
C ALA A 120 -13.55 -4.33 3.32
N ILE A 121 -14.85 -4.60 3.35
CA ILE A 121 -15.41 -5.90 3.73
C ILE A 121 -14.96 -6.98 2.73
N THR A 122 -15.02 -6.70 1.44
CA THR A 122 -14.58 -7.63 0.40
C THR A 122 -13.09 -7.98 0.57
N GLY A 123 -12.24 -6.98 0.85
CA GLY A 123 -10.82 -7.21 1.12
C GLY A 123 -10.60 -8.06 2.38
N ALA A 124 -11.37 -7.80 3.43
CA ALA A 124 -11.28 -8.56 4.68
C ALA A 124 -11.66 -10.03 4.48
N PHE A 125 -12.71 -10.32 3.70
CA PHE A 125 -13.06 -11.70 3.34
C PHE A 125 -11.93 -12.39 2.58
N GLY A 126 -11.27 -11.66 1.67
CA GLY A 126 -10.12 -12.19 0.95
C GLY A 126 -8.95 -12.56 1.87
N ASP A 127 -8.82 -11.89 3.02
CA ASP A 127 -7.81 -12.17 4.04
C ASP A 127 -8.31 -13.10 5.15
N ASN A 128 -9.53 -13.61 5.04
CA ASN A 128 -10.16 -14.52 6.00
C ASN A 128 -10.29 -13.92 7.42
N LEU A 129 -10.52 -12.62 7.52
CA LEU A 129 -10.68 -11.96 8.81
C LEU A 129 -12.05 -12.19 9.44
N ASP A 130 -12.98 -12.76 8.69
CA ASP A 130 -14.33 -13.09 9.12
C ASP A 130 -14.40 -14.43 9.88
N GLU A 131 -13.31 -15.19 9.91
CA GLU A 131 -13.24 -16.52 10.58
C GLU A 131 -12.85 -16.41 12.08
#